data_4bc885d52b5db92debc98a2eb91b0f52
#
_entry.id   4bc885d52b5db92debc98a2eb91b0f52
#
_cell.length_a   1.000
_cell.length_b   1.000
_cell.length_c   1.000
_cell.angle_alpha   90.00
_cell.angle_beta   90.00
_cell.angle_gamma   90.00
#
_symmetry.space_group_name_H-M   'P 1'
#
loop_
_entity.id
_entity.type
_entity.pdbx_description
1 polymer ?
#
loop_
_entity_poly.entity_id
_entity_poly.type
_entity_poly.pdbx_seq_one_letter_code
_entity_poly.pdbx_strand_id
1 'polypeptide(L)'
;MIDYGFQRLVLLNSAGYQRAELPLDASVSLVAPNNTGKTSLINALQFLLIIDKRRMDFGAYDVDRSKRFYFPNNSAYILLEVLLPEAGTVVLGCVGKGVSYDYEYFAYRGQLEIDDYRLDDGNLVAQPQLVSHLASRGKLVERYNSSEFAGLVYGSGRRKRSENSDFTVFRFSSTKAS
;
A
#
# COMPACT_ATOMS: atom_id res chain seq x y z
N MET A 1 2.33 24.91 6.96
CA MET A 1 2.30 24.42 5.59
C MET A 1 1.99 22.96 5.56
N ILE A 2 1.13 22.51 4.64
CA ILE A 2 0.76 21.12 4.59
C ILE A 2 1.70 20.40 3.65
N ASP A 3 2.28 19.29 4.12
CA ASP A 3 3.20 18.52 3.30
C ASP A 3 2.44 17.39 2.64
N TYR A 4 2.09 17.59 1.38
CA TYR A 4 1.42 16.54 0.62
C TYR A 4 2.42 15.45 0.25
N GLY A 5 1.93 14.27 -0.01
CA GLY A 5 2.73 13.14 -0.44
C GLY A 5 2.65 11.98 0.52
N PHE A 6 3.64 11.12 0.49
CA PHE A 6 3.66 9.92 1.30
C PHE A 6 3.84 10.31 2.77
N GLN A 7 2.98 9.80 3.62
CA GLN A 7 3.02 10.13 5.03
C GLN A 7 3.68 9.03 5.86
N ARG A 8 3.31 7.79 5.63
CA ARG A 8 3.96 6.68 6.35
C ARG A 8 3.67 5.35 5.67
N LEU A 9 4.57 4.43 5.89
CA LEU A 9 4.46 3.07 5.39
C LEU A 9 4.28 2.15 6.59
N VAL A 10 3.35 1.23 6.51
CA VAL A 10 3.10 0.28 7.59
C VAL A 10 3.10 -1.12 7.02
N LEU A 11 3.81 -2.03 7.68
CA LEU A 11 3.78 -3.43 7.35
C LEU A 11 3.13 -4.16 8.52
N LEU A 12 2.18 -5.02 8.22
CA LEU A 12 1.54 -5.84 9.24
C LEU A 12 1.71 -7.30 8.82
N ASN A 13 2.32 -8.10 9.68
CA ASN A 13 2.52 -9.52 9.44
C ASN A 13 3.25 -9.76 8.11
N SER A 14 4.25 -8.95 7.84
CA SER A 14 4.96 -8.93 6.57
C SER A 14 6.45 -8.71 6.81
N ALA A 15 7.27 -9.26 5.97
CA ALA A 15 8.73 -9.11 6.03
C ALA A 15 9.32 -9.49 7.38
N GLY A 16 8.71 -10.47 8.04
CA GLY A 16 9.17 -10.91 9.35
C GLY A 16 8.73 -10.02 10.50
N TYR A 17 7.99 -8.95 10.23
CA TYR A 17 7.49 -8.08 11.29
C TYR A 17 6.04 -8.38 11.61
N GLN A 18 5.67 -8.37 12.88
CA GLN A 18 4.26 -8.37 13.23
C GLN A 18 3.69 -6.99 12.92
N ARG A 19 4.48 -5.95 13.16
CA ARG A 19 4.10 -4.59 12.86
C ARG A 19 5.37 -3.77 12.69
N ALA A 20 5.45 -3.01 11.63
CA ALA A 20 6.54 -2.08 11.41
C ALA A 20 5.99 -0.82 10.79
N GLU A 21 6.54 0.30 11.13
CA GLU A 21 6.05 1.58 10.66
C GLU A 21 7.23 2.46 10.32
N LEU A 22 7.17 3.14 9.19
CA LEU A 22 8.23 4.04 8.75
C LEU A 22 7.59 5.35 8.31
N PRO A 23 7.82 6.43 9.05
CA PRO A 23 7.34 7.73 8.61
C PRO A 23 8.07 8.13 7.32
N LEU A 24 7.34 8.71 6.39
CA LEU A 24 7.91 9.13 5.11
C LEU A 24 7.72 10.60 4.84
N ASP A 25 7.24 11.35 5.82
CA ASP A 25 7.05 12.78 5.63
C ASP A 25 8.41 13.49 5.63
N ALA A 26 8.39 14.75 5.32
CA ALA A 26 9.63 15.50 5.11
C ALA A 26 10.51 15.59 6.33
N SER A 27 9.96 15.35 7.48
CA SER A 27 10.75 15.50 8.69
C SER A 27 11.65 14.31 8.98
N VAL A 28 11.52 13.24 8.20
CA VAL A 28 12.29 12.05 8.48
C VAL A 28 13.39 11.87 7.49
N SER A 29 14.58 11.69 7.96
CA SER A 29 15.71 11.45 7.09
C SER A 29 15.75 10.00 6.70
N LEU A 30 15.81 9.73 5.44
CA LEU A 30 15.96 8.37 4.96
C LEU A 30 17.43 7.98 4.94
N VAL A 31 18.29 8.85 5.41
CA VAL A 31 19.70 8.59 5.39
C VAL A 31 20.16 7.97 6.68
N ALA A 32 19.33 7.37 7.44
CA ALA A 32 19.77 6.77 8.68
C ALA A 32 20.76 5.67 8.37
N PRO A 33 21.73 5.56 9.18
CA PRO A 33 22.77 4.60 8.95
C PRO A 33 22.25 3.21 8.98
N ASN A 34 22.64 2.50 8.06
CA ASN A 34 22.51 1.23 8.17
C ASN A 34 21.40 0.57 8.58
N ASN A 35 20.70 0.13 8.29
CA ASN A 35 19.81 -0.51 8.72
C ASN A 35 19.20 -1.43 7.84
N THR A 36 19.47 -2.71 7.85
CA THR A 36 18.86 -3.78 7.10
C THR A 36 17.38 -3.76 7.24
N GLY A 37 16.88 -3.45 8.43
CA GLY A 37 15.44 -3.38 8.61
C GLY A 37 14.81 -2.28 7.77
N LYS A 38 15.48 -1.15 7.67
CA LYS A 38 14.95 -0.04 6.89
C LYS A 38 14.92 -0.37 5.41
N THR A 39 15.92 -1.08 4.93
CA THR A 39 15.95 -1.48 3.53
C THR A 39 14.75 -2.39 3.20
N SER A 40 14.42 -3.32 4.08
CA SER A 40 13.26 -4.17 3.84
C SER A 40 11.98 -3.37 3.82
N LEU A 41 11.85 -2.37 4.68
CA LEU A 41 10.65 -1.52 4.69
C LEU A 41 10.55 -0.72 3.39
N ILE A 42 11.65 -0.14 2.94
CA ILE A 42 11.62 0.66 1.71
C ILE A 42 11.35 -0.23 0.51
N ASN A 43 11.93 -1.42 0.48
CA ASN A 43 11.69 -2.32 -0.63
C ASN A 43 10.23 -2.76 -0.72
N ALA A 44 9.49 -2.75 0.39
CA ALA A 44 8.07 -3.09 0.34
C ALA A 44 7.28 -2.13 -0.53
N LEU A 45 7.75 -0.89 -0.70
CA LEU A 45 7.06 0.07 -1.54
C LEU A 45 7.02 -0.38 -3.00
N GLN A 46 7.93 -1.23 -3.41
CA GLN A 46 7.91 -1.70 -4.79
C GLN A 46 6.61 -2.43 -5.12
N PHE A 47 6.02 -3.15 -4.16
CA PHE A 47 4.77 -3.86 -4.42
C PHE A 47 3.61 -2.91 -4.67
N LEU A 48 3.66 -1.69 -4.13
CA LEU A 48 2.61 -0.72 -4.36
C LEU A 48 2.89 0.18 -5.56
N LEU A 49 4.15 0.47 -5.82
CA LEU A 49 4.47 1.48 -6.82
C LEU A 49 4.99 0.90 -8.13
N ILE A 50 5.46 -0.32 -8.15
CA ILE A 50 5.92 -0.96 -9.38
C ILE A 50 4.94 -2.07 -9.72
N ILE A 51 4.16 -1.85 -10.76
CA ILE A 51 3.12 -2.81 -11.13
C ILE A 51 3.70 -3.98 -11.93
N ASP A 52 4.67 -3.70 -12.80
CA ASP A 52 5.28 -4.74 -13.60
C ASP A 52 6.33 -5.46 -12.75
N LYS A 53 6.04 -6.69 -12.38
CA LYS A 53 6.92 -7.44 -11.50
C LYS A 53 8.32 -7.64 -12.06
N ARG A 54 8.47 -7.57 -13.37
CA ARG A 54 9.78 -7.72 -13.99
C ARG A 54 10.69 -6.54 -13.70
N ARG A 55 10.13 -5.42 -13.29
CA ARG A 55 10.90 -4.22 -12.98
C ARG A 55 11.23 -4.08 -11.51
N MET A 56 10.75 -4.97 -10.68
CA MET A 56 11.05 -4.95 -9.26
C MET A 56 12.47 -5.45 -9.02
N ASP A 57 13.14 -4.87 -8.05
CA ASP A 57 14.53 -5.21 -7.76
C ASP A 57 14.71 -5.38 -6.26
N PHE A 58 14.92 -6.59 -5.84
CA PHE A 58 15.15 -6.91 -4.43
C PHE A 58 16.60 -7.37 -4.20
N GLY A 59 17.50 -6.93 -5.04
CA GLY A 59 18.90 -7.26 -4.88
C GLY A 59 19.19 -8.71 -5.22
N ALA A 60 19.71 -9.44 -4.27
CA ALA A 60 20.09 -10.82 -4.50
C ALA A 60 18.91 -11.79 -4.54
N TYR A 61 17.69 -11.32 -4.21
CA TYR A 61 16.54 -12.20 -4.15
C TYR A 61 15.61 -11.96 -5.34
N ASP A 62 15.07 -13.01 -5.90
CA ASP A 62 14.13 -12.87 -7.01
C ASP A 62 12.76 -12.43 -6.47
N VAL A 63 11.86 -12.12 -7.38
CA VAL A 63 10.54 -11.62 -7.01
C VAL A 63 9.72 -12.68 -6.29
N ASP A 64 9.80 -13.94 -6.72
CA ASP A 64 9.02 -15.01 -6.09
C ASP A 64 9.45 -15.21 -4.65
N ARG A 65 10.74 -15.18 -4.39
CA ARG A 65 11.25 -15.33 -3.03
C ARG A 65 10.83 -14.13 -2.18
N SER A 66 10.85 -12.94 -2.77
CA SER A 66 10.42 -11.75 -2.06
C SER A 66 8.93 -11.78 -1.75
N LYS A 67 8.09 -12.32 -2.64
CA LYS A 67 6.67 -12.47 -2.35
C LYS A 67 6.44 -13.33 -1.10
N ARG A 68 7.22 -14.39 -0.93
CA ARG A 68 7.06 -15.22 0.27
C ARG A 68 7.40 -14.45 1.53
N PHE A 69 8.38 -13.57 1.43
CA PHE A 69 8.84 -12.79 2.57
C PHE A 69 7.80 -11.73 2.95
N TYR A 70 7.23 -11.06 1.96
CA TYR A 70 6.29 -9.97 2.22
C TYR A 70 4.85 -10.43 2.35
N PHE A 71 4.46 -11.51 1.73
CA PHE A 71 3.07 -12.00 1.77
C PHE A 71 3.02 -13.47 2.13
N PRO A 72 3.43 -13.82 3.36
CA PRO A 72 3.47 -15.23 3.76
C PRO A 72 2.08 -15.85 3.95
N ASN A 73 1.06 -15.03 4.16
CA ASN A 73 -0.29 -15.52 4.37
C ASN A 73 -1.31 -14.45 4.00
N ASN A 74 -2.59 -14.72 4.23
CA ASN A 74 -3.66 -13.81 3.80
C ASN A 74 -4.01 -12.74 4.84
N SER A 75 -3.18 -12.56 5.84
CA SER A 75 -3.31 -11.42 6.74
C SER A 75 -2.03 -10.59 6.75
N ALA A 76 -1.25 -10.65 5.68
CA ALA A 76 -0.04 -9.85 5.53
C ALA A 76 -0.38 -8.62 4.73
N TYR A 77 -0.02 -7.45 5.23
CA TYR A 77 -0.35 -6.17 4.62
C TYR A 77 0.85 -5.28 4.41
N ILE A 78 0.87 -4.59 3.28
CA ILE A 78 1.75 -3.46 3.04
C ILE A 78 0.84 -2.27 2.80
N LEU A 79 0.93 -1.25 3.65
CA LEU A 79 0.00 -0.12 3.64
C LEU A 79 0.78 1.20 3.52
N LEU A 80 0.30 2.08 2.67
CA LEU A 80 0.93 3.38 2.46
C LEU A 80 -0.12 4.47 2.63
N GLU A 81 0.11 5.37 3.57
CA GLU A 81 -0.77 6.51 3.78
C GLU A 81 -0.24 7.69 2.99
N VAL A 82 -1.09 8.31 2.20
CA VAL A 82 -0.72 9.41 1.30
C VAL A 82 -1.67 10.57 1.53
N LEU A 83 -1.14 11.78 1.58
CA LEU A 83 -1.98 12.99 1.66
C LEU A 83 -1.97 13.68 0.31
N LEU A 84 -3.14 13.84 -0.29
CA LEU A 84 -3.31 14.44 -1.60
C LEU A 84 -4.07 15.77 -1.50
N PRO A 85 -3.78 16.72 -2.38
CA PRO A 85 -4.37 18.04 -2.28
C PRO A 85 -5.89 18.09 -2.31
N GLU A 86 -6.50 17.25 -3.14
CA GLU A 86 -7.95 17.30 -3.26
C GLU A 86 -8.63 16.17 -2.54
N ALA A 87 -8.08 15.01 -2.60
CA ALA A 87 -8.71 13.84 -2.02
C ALA A 87 -8.46 13.71 -0.52
N GLY A 88 -7.50 14.45 0.02
CA GLY A 88 -7.15 14.34 1.42
C GLY A 88 -6.30 13.10 1.68
N THR A 89 -6.49 12.48 2.82
CA THR A 89 -5.70 11.31 3.17
C THR A 89 -6.32 10.07 2.52
N VAL A 90 -5.47 9.27 1.89
CA VAL A 90 -5.89 8.01 1.28
C VAL A 90 -4.92 6.92 1.71
N VAL A 91 -5.37 5.69 1.68
CA VAL A 91 -4.52 4.54 1.98
C VAL A 91 -4.46 3.67 0.75
N LEU A 92 -3.25 3.33 0.33
CA LEU A 92 -3.01 2.37 -0.73
C LEU A 92 -2.48 1.11 -0.07
N GLY A 93 -2.97 -0.05 -0.46
CA GLY A 93 -2.58 -1.27 0.20
C GLY A 93 -2.42 -2.47 -0.69
N CYS A 94 -1.61 -3.40 -0.22
CA CYS A 94 -1.52 -4.74 -0.76
C CYS A 94 -1.81 -5.70 0.37
N VAL A 95 -2.55 -6.75 0.09
CA VAL A 95 -2.82 -7.78 1.08
C VAL A 95 -2.56 -9.14 0.44
N GLY A 96 -1.97 -10.05 1.20
CA GLY A 96 -1.69 -11.39 0.71
C GLY A 96 -2.97 -12.17 0.45
N LYS A 97 -2.95 -13.02 -0.56
CA LYS A 97 -4.12 -13.83 -0.91
C LYS A 97 -4.09 -15.20 -0.25
N GLY A 98 -2.95 -15.58 0.29
CA GLY A 98 -2.82 -16.90 0.91
C GLY A 98 -2.62 -18.02 -0.06
N VAL A 99 -2.53 -17.73 -1.36
CA VAL A 99 -2.31 -18.74 -2.38
C VAL A 99 -1.13 -18.29 -3.21
N SER A 100 -0.14 -19.13 -3.33
CA SER A 100 1.05 -18.87 -4.13
C SER A 100 1.77 -17.59 -3.72
N TYR A 101 1.58 -17.15 -2.48
CA TYR A 101 2.18 -15.92 -1.97
C TYR A 101 1.86 -14.70 -2.85
N ASP A 102 0.73 -14.75 -3.54
CA ASP A 102 0.28 -13.60 -4.32
C ASP A 102 -0.42 -12.58 -3.45
N TYR A 103 -0.65 -11.41 -4.01
CA TYR A 103 -1.27 -10.30 -3.29
C TYR A 103 -2.24 -9.59 -4.22
N GLU A 104 -3.13 -8.79 -3.62
CA GLU A 104 -4.03 -7.97 -4.40
C GLU A 104 -3.99 -6.56 -3.87
N TYR A 105 -4.44 -5.62 -4.71
CA TYR A 105 -4.38 -4.21 -4.41
C TYR A 105 -5.72 -3.70 -3.92
N PHE A 106 -5.67 -2.73 -3.00
CA PHE A 106 -6.88 -2.03 -2.58
C PHE A 106 -6.53 -0.60 -2.19
N ALA A 107 -7.54 0.24 -2.09
CA ALA A 107 -7.34 1.63 -1.68
C ALA A 107 -8.64 2.16 -1.08
N TYR A 108 -8.52 3.17 -0.23
CA TYR A 108 -9.69 3.86 0.31
C TYR A 108 -9.29 5.25 0.77
N ARG A 109 -10.28 6.14 0.89
CA ARG A 109 -10.06 7.46 1.46
C ARG A 109 -10.20 7.35 2.96
N GLY A 110 -9.34 8.02 3.68
CA GLY A 110 -9.36 8.04 5.13
C GLY A 110 -7.97 7.87 5.68
N GLN A 111 -7.87 7.98 6.98
CA GLN A 111 -6.58 7.84 7.64
C GLN A 111 -6.25 6.37 7.85
N LEU A 112 -4.97 6.07 7.88
CA LEU A 112 -4.51 4.73 8.15
C LEU A 112 -4.50 4.52 9.65
N GLU A 113 -5.40 3.68 10.13
CA GLU A 113 -5.46 3.34 11.54
C GLU A 113 -5.24 1.85 11.67
N ILE A 114 -4.18 1.47 12.32
CA ILE A 114 -3.79 0.08 12.39
C ILE A 114 -4.86 -0.77 13.08
N ASP A 115 -5.56 -0.20 14.04
CA ASP A 115 -6.61 -0.94 14.73
C ASP A 115 -7.78 -1.32 13.82
N ASP A 116 -7.94 -0.64 12.70
CA ASP A 116 -8.98 -1.01 11.73
C ASP A 116 -8.70 -2.38 11.11
N TYR A 117 -7.47 -2.86 11.20
CA TYR A 117 -7.07 -4.14 10.63
C TYR A 117 -7.07 -5.26 11.66
N ARG A 118 -7.54 -4.99 12.87
CA ARG A 118 -7.56 -5.99 13.92
C ARG A 118 -8.97 -6.42 14.26
N LEU A 119 -9.11 -7.69 14.57
CA LEU A 119 -10.36 -8.22 15.08
C LEU A 119 -10.38 -8.06 16.61
N ASP A 120 -11.53 -8.34 17.21
CA ASP A 120 -11.68 -8.19 18.66
C ASP A 120 -10.72 -9.08 19.43
N ASP A 121 -10.32 -10.20 18.86
CA ASP A 121 -9.39 -11.11 19.53
C ASP A 121 -7.93 -10.69 19.31
N GLY A 122 -7.68 -9.58 18.67
CA GLY A 122 -6.34 -9.08 18.42
C GLY A 122 -5.67 -9.58 17.16
N ASN A 123 -6.27 -10.54 16.48
CA ASN A 123 -5.70 -11.04 15.24
C ASN A 123 -5.99 -10.08 14.09
N LEU A 124 -5.16 -10.12 13.05
CA LEU A 124 -5.38 -9.29 11.90
C LEU A 124 -6.48 -9.87 11.02
N VAL A 125 -7.20 -8.99 10.34
CA VAL A 125 -8.28 -9.38 9.45
C VAL A 125 -7.69 -10.11 8.25
N ALA A 126 -8.31 -11.20 7.84
CA ALA A 126 -7.86 -11.93 6.66
C ALA A 126 -8.43 -11.31 5.40
N GLN A 127 -7.76 -11.51 4.29
CA GLN A 127 -8.10 -10.90 3.01
C GLN A 127 -9.59 -11.07 2.62
N PRO A 128 -10.22 -12.24 2.79
CA PRO A 128 -11.62 -12.36 2.37
C PRO A 128 -12.59 -11.48 3.16
N GLN A 129 -12.22 -11.06 4.36
CA GLN A 129 -13.08 -10.25 5.20
C GLN A 129 -12.68 -8.79 5.23
N LEU A 130 -11.65 -8.41 4.48
CA LEU A 130 -11.09 -7.07 4.55
C LEU A 130 -12.11 -5.99 4.23
N VAL A 131 -12.80 -6.11 3.11
CA VAL A 131 -13.71 -5.06 2.64
C VAL A 131 -14.85 -4.86 3.65
N SER A 132 -15.47 -5.96 4.09
CA SER A 132 -16.59 -5.82 5.01
C SER A 132 -16.14 -5.33 6.38
N HIS A 133 -14.98 -5.76 6.84
CA HIS A 133 -14.50 -5.33 8.14
C HIS A 133 -14.17 -3.83 8.14
N LEU A 134 -13.49 -3.35 7.11
CA LEU A 134 -13.17 -1.93 7.04
C LEU A 134 -14.41 -1.08 6.81
N ALA A 135 -15.41 -1.61 6.09
CA ALA A 135 -16.66 -0.89 5.93
C ALA A 135 -17.35 -0.69 7.29
N SER A 136 -17.26 -1.66 8.17
CA SER A 136 -17.85 -1.51 9.50
C SER A 136 -17.13 -0.45 10.33
N ARG A 137 -15.93 -0.06 9.91
CA ARG A 137 -15.18 0.99 10.56
C ARG A 137 -15.25 2.31 9.80
N GLY A 138 -16.14 2.41 8.83
CA GLY A 138 -16.31 3.65 8.07
C GLY A 138 -15.36 3.83 6.92
N LYS A 139 -14.61 2.80 6.53
CA LYS A 139 -13.66 2.89 5.43
C LYS A 139 -14.20 2.09 4.24
N LEU A 140 -14.49 2.77 3.15
CA LEU A 140 -15.05 2.13 1.97
C LEU A 140 -13.93 1.70 1.03
N VAL A 141 -13.62 0.44 1.05
CA VAL A 141 -12.48 -0.10 0.33
C VAL A 141 -12.85 -0.52 -1.07
N GLU A 142 -12.02 -0.14 -2.03
CA GLU A 142 -12.14 -0.59 -3.40
C GLU A 142 -10.99 -1.53 -3.70
N ARG A 143 -11.26 -2.63 -4.36
CA ARG A 143 -10.22 -3.57 -4.78
C ARG A 143 -9.87 -3.31 -6.22
N TYR A 144 -8.62 -3.53 -6.55
CA TYR A 144 -8.10 -3.23 -7.89
C TYR A 144 -7.28 -4.39 -8.40
N ASN A 145 -7.37 -4.67 -9.72
CA ASN A 145 -6.38 -5.53 -10.35
C ASN A 145 -5.16 -4.66 -10.70
N SER A 146 -4.12 -5.26 -11.24
CA SER A 146 -2.89 -4.54 -11.55
C SER A 146 -3.10 -3.35 -12.45
N SER A 147 -3.88 -3.54 -13.50
CA SER A 147 -4.10 -2.47 -14.46
C SER A 147 -4.90 -1.33 -13.86
N GLU A 148 -5.93 -1.66 -13.09
CA GLU A 148 -6.75 -0.65 -12.44
C GLU A 148 -5.95 0.12 -11.38
N PHE A 149 -5.10 -0.58 -10.66
CA PHE A 149 -4.30 0.07 -9.62
C PHE A 149 -3.26 1.00 -10.25
N ALA A 150 -2.68 0.58 -11.38
CA ALA A 150 -1.75 1.45 -12.10
C ALA A 150 -2.47 2.72 -12.54
N GLY A 151 -3.73 2.61 -12.97
CA GLY A 151 -4.50 3.78 -13.33
C GLY A 151 -4.78 4.69 -12.15
N LEU A 152 -5.01 4.11 -10.98
CA LEU A 152 -5.23 4.90 -9.79
C LEU A 152 -3.96 5.64 -9.38
N VAL A 153 -2.83 4.95 -9.39
CA VAL A 153 -1.57 5.52 -8.92
C VAL A 153 -1.01 6.51 -9.93
N TYR A 154 -1.03 6.16 -11.20
CA TYR A 154 -0.35 6.95 -12.23
C TYR A 154 -1.29 7.70 -13.18
N GLY A 155 -2.60 7.60 -12.97
CA GLY A 155 -3.52 8.40 -13.74
C GLY A 155 -3.78 7.93 -15.16
N SER A 156 -3.79 6.61 -15.40
CA SER A 156 -4.08 6.15 -16.73
C SER A 156 -5.57 6.39 -17.03
N GLY A 157 -5.92 6.48 -18.26
CA GLY A 157 -7.28 6.78 -18.64
C GLY A 157 -8.26 5.67 -18.42
N ARG A 158 -7.81 4.48 -18.09
CA ARG A 158 -8.72 3.35 -17.95
C ARG A 158 -8.97 2.96 -16.52
N ARG A 159 -8.91 3.86 -15.61
CA ARG A 159 -9.15 3.47 -14.25
C ARG A 159 -10.63 3.19 -14.01
N LYS A 160 -10.88 2.40 -12.99
CA LYS A 160 -12.22 2.07 -12.61
C LYS A 160 -12.94 3.31 -12.12
N ARG A 161 -14.19 3.46 -12.48
CA ARG A 161 -14.96 4.59 -12.01
C ARG A 161 -15.70 4.20 -10.77
N SER A 162 -15.55 4.94 -9.71
CA SER A 162 -16.25 4.72 -8.47
C SER A 162 -16.24 6.02 -7.70
N GLU A 163 -17.29 6.29 -7.00
CA GLU A 163 -17.35 7.50 -6.19
C GLU A 163 -16.31 7.46 -5.09
N ASN A 164 -15.91 6.26 -4.67
CA ASN A 164 -14.99 6.14 -3.57
C ASN A 164 -13.53 6.18 -3.99
N SER A 165 -13.25 6.07 -5.27
CA SER A 165 -11.88 6.03 -5.73
C SER A 165 -11.61 7.09 -6.78
N ASP A 166 -12.24 8.22 -6.68
CA ASP A 166 -12.05 9.27 -7.65
C ASP A 166 -10.84 10.12 -7.29
N PHE A 167 -9.67 9.54 -7.34
CA PHE A 167 -8.44 10.28 -7.09
C PHE A 167 -7.30 9.62 -7.87
N THR A 168 -6.22 10.35 -8.02
CA THR A 168 -5.01 9.84 -8.66
C THR A 168 -3.83 10.27 -7.79
N VAL A 169 -2.98 9.33 -7.47
CA VAL A 169 -1.88 9.59 -6.58
C VAL A 169 -0.80 10.46 -7.25
N PHE A 170 -0.45 10.12 -8.49
CA PHE A 170 0.52 10.92 -9.22
C PHE A 170 -0.15 11.54 -10.42
N ARG A 171 -0.19 12.88 -10.45
CA ARG A 171 -0.78 13.54 -11.56
C ARG A 171 0.29 14.02 -12.43
N PHE A 172 0.75 13.23 -13.36
CA PHE A 172 1.75 13.74 -14.12
C PHE A 172 1.28 14.52 -15.16
N SER A 173 1.92 14.83 -15.79
CA SER A 173 1.68 15.32 -16.80
C SER A 173 0.80 15.73 -17.54
N SER A 174 0.00 15.31 -17.23
CA SER A 174 -1.07 15.71 -17.86
C SER A 174 -0.93 17.05 -18.12
N THR A 175 -0.34 17.55 -17.29
CA THR A 175 -0.37 18.85 -17.42
C THR A 175 0.45 19.21 -18.48
N LYS A 176 1.35 18.58 -18.84
CA LYS A 176 2.15 19.01 -19.69
C LYS A 176 1.60 19.12 -20.90
N ALA A 177 0.75 18.50 -21.10
CA ALA A 177 0.21 18.53 -22.30
C ALA A 177 -0.05 19.91 -22.72
N SER A 178 -0.10 20.73 -21.94
CA SER A 178 -0.45 22.02 -22.41
C SER A 178 0.60 22.75 -23.07
#